data_332299c216c93256aa2cfcc21b38504a
#
_entry.id   332299c216c93256aa2cfcc21b38504a
#
_cell.length_a   1.000
_cell.length_b   1.000
_cell.length_c   1.000
_cell.angle_alpha   90.00
_cell.angle_beta   90.00
_cell.angle_gamma   90.00
#
_symmetry.space_group_name_H-M   'P 1'
#
loop_
_entity.id
_entity.type
_entity.pdbx_description
1 polymer ?
#
loop_
_entity_poly.entity_id
_entity_poly.type
_entity_poly.pdbx_seq_one_letter_code
_entity_poly.pdbx_strand_id
1 'polypeptide(L)'
;MEIKRNIHLNRIISTIAILLCICWMPVCAQIRIVDEQDGKPVAGAYIFSSDNHLLCISDSKGNIEPQSGMITISSVAYESKTIDASTIKGDVLLKQKVYTLPEVTANKTDYIKLTGVFRDICRNNGKTILYREGIMDFYINLENGKTKRRVRAC
;
A
#
# COMPACT_ATOMS: atom_id res chain seq x y z
N MET A 1 54.38 -33.36 11.97
CA MET A 1 54.11 -31.91 12.00
C MET A 1 53.17 -31.43 10.88
N GLU A 2 53.01 -32.15 9.78
CA GLU A 2 52.13 -31.81 8.63
C GLU A 2 50.62 -31.98 8.88
N ILE A 3 50.22 -33.00 9.64
CA ILE A 3 48.78 -33.32 9.88
C ILE A 3 48.03 -32.19 10.60
N LYS A 4 48.64 -31.53 11.57
CA LYS A 4 48.01 -30.40 12.31
C LYS A 4 47.83 -29.17 11.38
N ARG A 5 48.75 -28.94 10.44
CA ARG A 5 48.71 -27.84 9.51
C ARG A 5 47.57 -27.99 8.50
N ASN A 6 47.32 -29.21 8.01
CA ASN A 6 46.19 -29.50 7.10
C ASN A 6 44.82 -29.35 7.77
N ILE A 7 44.68 -29.68 9.06
CA ILE A 7 43.46 -29.52 9.81
C ILE A 7 43.12 -28.02 9.98
N HIS A 8 44.12 -27.18 10.27
CA HIS A 8 43.90 -25.72 10.37
C HIS A 8 43.57 -25.11 9.02
N LEU A 9 44.23 -25.54 7.96
CA LEU A 9 43.95 -25.05 6.60
C LEU A 9 42.51 -25.40 6.15
N ASN A 10 42.10 -26.67 6.38
CA ASN A 10 40.73 -27.10 6.06
C ASN A 10 39.65 -26.35 6.86
N ARG A 11 39.92 -26.03 8.13
CA ARG A 11 39.01 -25.21 8.92
C ARG A 11 38.89 -23.76 8.37
N ILE A 12 40.00 -23.16 7.96
CA ILE A 12 40.01 -21.83 7.37
C ILE A 12 39.27 -21.84 6.04
N ILE A 13 39.48 -22.81 5.17
CA ILE A 13 38.78 -22.96 3.90
C ILE A 13 37.28 -23.16 4.13
N SER A 14 36.88 -23.97 5.09
CA SER A 14 35.50 -24.21 5.44
C SER A 14 34.80 -22.93 5.97
N THR A 15 35.48 -22.15 6.82
CA THR A 15 34.91 -20.87 7.30
C THR A 15 34.78 -19.84 6.20
N ILE A 16 35.75 -19.75 5.28
CA ILE A 16 35.69 -18.86 4.12
C ILE A 16 34.54 -19.28 3.17
N ALA A 17 34.38 -20.58 2.93
CA ALA A 17 33.29 -21.10 2.10
C ALA A 17 31.91 -20.79 2.68
N ILE A 18 31.74 -20.92 4.02
CA ILE A 18 30.51 -20.57 4.71
C ILE A 18 30.25 -19.06 4.61
N LEU A 19 31.27 -18.22 4.80
CA LEU A 19 31.14 -16.75 4.65
C LEU A 19 30.75 -16.34 3.24
N LEU A 20 31.31 -16.98 2.22
CA LEU A 20 30.95 -16.75 0.81
C LEU A 20 29.50 -17.16 0.50
N CYS A 21 29.02 -18.26 1.07
CA CYS A 21 27.62 -18.70 0.89
C CYS A 21 26.62 -17.70 1.47
N ILE A 22 26.93 -17.01 2.57
CA ILE A 22 26.06 -16.01 3.21
C ILE A 22 25.91 -14.76 2.31
N CYS A 23 26.98 -14.40 1.56
CA CYS A 23 26.93 -13.25 0.64
C CYS A 23 26.09 -13.49 -0.63
N TRP A 24 25.67 -14.71 -0.92
CA TRP A 24 24.91 -15.05 -2.12
C TRP A 24 23.39 -15.11 -1.86
N MET A 25 22.94 -14.76 -0.65
CA MET A 25 21.49 -14.63 -0.43
C MET A 25 20.99 -13.43 -1.23
N PRO A 26 20.06 -13.63 -2.19
CA PRO A 26 19.44 -12.52 -2.88
C PRO A 26 18.71 -11.66 -1.83
N VAL A 27 19.18 -10.45 -1.62
CA VAL A 27 18.42 -9.44 -0.89
C VAL A 27 17.22 -9.13 -1.75
N CYS A 28 16.07 -9.72 -1.43
CA CYS A 28 14.81 -9.40 -2.09
C CYS A 28 14.54 -7.93 -1.78
N ALA A 29 14.71 -7.05 -2.77
CA ALA A 29 14.44 -5.64 -2.62
C ALA A 29 12.95 -5.46 -2.33
N GLN A 30 12.62 -5.19 -1.07
CA GLN A 30 11.25 -4.92 -0.65
C GLN A 30 10.85 -3.55 -1.16
N ILE A 31 9.77 -3.47 -1.91
CA ILE A 31 9.22 -2.21 -2.39
C ILE A 31 8.42 -1.59 -1.25
N ARG A 32 8.68 -0.32 -0.96
CA ARG A 32 7.99 0.42 0.08
C ARG A 32 7.30 1.64 -0.52
N ILE A 33 6.07 1.88 -0.11
CA ILE A 33 5.27 3.02 -0.54
C ILE A 33 5.31 4.07 0.58
N VAL A 34 5.70 5.29 0.24
CA VAL A 34 5.81 6.39 1.19
C VAL A 34 5.18 7.66 0.65
N ASP A 35 4.78 8.54 1.54
CA ASP A 35 4.31 9.87 1.24
C ASP A 35 5.46 10.75 0.72
N GLU A 36 5.24 11.47 -0.37
CA GLU A 36 6.24 12.36 -0.99
C GLU A 36 6.61 13.53 -0.11
N GLN A 37 5.71 14.02 0.76
CA GLN A 37 5.93 15.22 1.57
C GLN A 37 6.69 14.94 2.86
N ASP A 38 6.31 13.89 3.59
CA ASP A 38 6.82 13.63 4.92
C ASP A 38 7.57 12.29 5.06
N GLY A 39 7.65 11.51 3.98
CA GLY A 39 8.34 10.21 3.96
C GLY A 39 7.68 9.12 4.81
N LYS A 40 6.49 9.36 5.33
CA LYS A 40 5.78 8.37 6.13
C LYS A 40 5.27 7.21 5.29
N PRO A 41 5.22 6.00 5.85
CA PRO A 41 4.71 4.84 5.13
C PRO A 41 3.22 4.98 4.81
N VAL A 42 2.85 4.65 3.58
CA VAL A 42 1.46 4.62 3.13
C VAL A 42 0.91 3.21 3.31
N ALA A 43 0.20 2.99 4.41
CA ALA A 43 -0.46 1.74 4.69
C ALA A 43 -1.78 1.60 3.93
N GLY A 44 -2.11 0.38 3.52
CA GLY A 44 -3.39 0.06 2.88
C GLY A 44 -3.56 0.65 1.49
N ALA A 45 -2.48 0.96 0.78
CA ALA A 45 -2.53 1.24 -0.65
C ALA A 45 -2.82 -0.04 -1.43
N TYR A 46 -3.65 0.05 -2.45
CA TYR A 46 -4.01 -1.07 -3.32
C TYR A 46 -3.10 -1.12 -4.52
N ILE A 47 -2.62 -2.30 -4.85
CA ILE A 47 -1.76 -2.54 -5.99
C ILE A 47 -2.51 -3.39 -7.00
N PHE A 48 -2.69 -2.85 -8.20
CA PHE A 48 -3.37 -3.50 -9.31
C PHE A 48 -2.40 -3.88 -10.42
N SER A 49 -2.69 -4.97 -11.12
CA SER A 49 -2.04 -5.31 -12.38
C SER A 49 -2.54 -4.41 -13.53
N SER A 50 -1.90 -4.50 -14.70
CA SER A 50 -2.36 -3.88 -15.95
C SER A 50 -3.80 -4.21 -16.31
N ASP A 51 -4.26 -5.42 -15.96
CA ASP A 51 -5.60 -5.92 -16.20
C ASP A 51 -6.60 -5.55 -15.08
N ASN A 52 -6.23 -4.60 -14.25
CA ASN A 52 -7.04 -4.11 -13.13
C ASN A 52 -7.41 -5.17 -12.08
N HIS A 53 -6.61 -6.25 -11.95
CA HIS A 53 -6.75 -7.22 -10.87
C HIS A 53 -5.98 -6.75 -9.64
N LEU A 54 -6.60 -6.84 -8.45
CA LEU A 54 -5.95 -6.55 -7.19
C LEU A 54 -4.88 -7.61 -6.89
N LEU A 55 -3.63 -7.22 -6.85
CA LEU A 55 -2.47 -8.07 -6.55
C LEU A 55 -2.25 -8.17 -5.04
N CYS A 56 -2.06 -7.05 -4.37
CA CYS A 56 -1.82 -6.99 -2.93
C CYS A 56 -2.23 -5.62 -2.36
N ILE A 57 -2.10 -5.50 -1.04
CA ILE A 57 -2.35 -4.26 -0.30
C ILE A 57 -1.11 -4.00 0.57
N SER A 58 -0.63 -2.75 0.61
CA SER A 58 0.52 -2.39 1.44
C SER A 58 0.26 -2.61 2.93
N ASP A 59 1.28 -3.08 3.65
CA ASP A 59 1.23 -3.33 5.08
C ASP A 59 1.28 -2.03 5.92
N SER A 60 1.29 -2.15 7.23
CA SER A 60 1.38 -1.01 8.16
C SER A 60 2.67 -0.19 8.04
N LYS A 61 3.71 -0.76 7.42
CA LYS A 61 4.99 -0.11 7.15
C LYS A 61 5.11 0.39 5.71
N GLY A 62 4.04 0.27 4.91
CA GLY A 62 4.01 0.64 3.50
C GLY A 62 4.66 -0.38 2.57
N ASN A 63 5.07 -1.54 3.07
CA ASN A 63 5.72 -2.54 2.24
C ASN A 63 4.71 -3.31 1.39
N ILE A 64 5.13 -3.70 0.18
CA ILE A 64 4.37 -4.58 -0.69
C ILE A 64 5.20 -5.79 -1.06
N GLU A 65 4.51 -6.88 -1.40
CA GLU A 65 5.16 -8.06 -1.97
C GLU A 65 5.82 -7.71 -3.31
N PRO A 66 6.96 -8.34 -3.64
CA PRO A 66 7.60 -8.16 -4.94
C PRO A 66 6.61 -8.41 -6.08
N GLN A 67 6.53 -7.48 -7.01
CA GLN A 67 5.66 -7.54 -8.17
C GLN A 67 6.49 -7.55 -9.46
N SER A 68 5.88 -7.90 -10.57
CA SER A 68 6.49 -7.85 -11.90
C SER A 68 5.57 -7.18 -12.91
N GLY A 69 6.15 -6.49 -13.88
CA GLY A 69 5.43 -5.76 -14.92
C GLY A 69 4.79 -4.46 -14.44
N MET A 70 3.86 -3.95 -15.23
CA MET A 70 3.16 -2.70 -14.93
C MET A 70 2.19 -2.87 -13.78
N ILE A 71 2.35 -2.06 -12.74
CA ILE A 71 1.45 -2.00 -11.59
C ILE A 71 0.88 -0.61 -11.42
N THR A 72 -0.36 -0.54 -10.93
CA THR A 72 -1.01 0.72 -10.55
C THR A 72 -1.24 0.71 -9.05
N ILE A 73 -0.67 1.70 -8.38
CA ILE A 73 -0.83 1.92 -6.94
C ILE A 73 -1.92 2.95 -6.75
N SER A 74 -2.94 2.62 -5.96
CA SER A 74 -4.10 3.47 -5.70
C SER A 74 -4.40 3.55 -4.22
N SER A 75 -4.75 4.75 -3.76
CA SER A 75 -5.23 5.00 -2.40
C SER A 75 -6.17 6.18 -2.40
N VAL A 76 -7.11 6.22 -1.46
CA VAL A 76 -8.11 7.31 -1.37
C VAL A 76 -7.43 8.66 -1.14
N ALA A 77 -6.41 8.70 -0.30
CA ALA A 77 -5.74 9.95 0.08
C ALA A 77 -4.65 10.39 -0.91
N TYR A 78 -4.29 9.57 -1.90
CA TYR A 78 -3.16 9.80 -2.79
C TYR A 78 -3.56 9.75 -4.27
N GLU A 79 -2.80 10.45 -5.10
CA GLU A 79 -2.92 10.32 -6.55
C GLU A 79 -2.49 8.91 -6.98
N SER A 80 -3.26 8.29 -7.89
CA SER A 80 -2.90 6.97 -8.41
C SER A 80 -1.64 7.06 -9.26
N LYS A 81 -0.74 6.09 -9.10
CA LYS A 81 0.55 6.04 -9.79
C LYS A 81 0.73 4.71 -10.49
N THR A 82 0.98 4.76 -11.80
CA THR A 82 1.31 3.56 -12.59
C THR A 82 2.80 3.54 -12.87
N ILE A 83 3.45 2.42 -12.57
CA ILE A 83 4.90 2.24 -12.72
C ILE A 83 5.21 0.79 -13.11
N ASP A 84 6.36 0.59 -13.73
CA ASP A 84 6.90 -0.76 -13.95
C ASP A 84 7.62 -1.23 -12.69
N ALA A 85 7.14 -2.31 -12.09
CA ALA A 85 7.68 -2.86 -10.86
C ALA A 85 9.16 -3.26 -10.99
N SER A 86 9.61 -3.66 -12.19
CA SER A 86 10.99 -4.02 -12.46
C SER A 86 11.97 -2.85 -12.40
N THR A 87 11.47 -1.62 -12.55
CA THR A 87 12.30 -0.39 -12.51
C THR A 87 12.43 0.21 -11.12
N ILE A 88 11.69 -0.31 -10.14
CA ILE A 88 11.68 0.21 -8.77
C ILE A 88 12.96 -0.18 -8.05
N LYS A 89 13.76 0.81 -7.64
CA LYS A 89 15.03 0.63 -6.91
C LYS A 89 14.98 1.22 -5.49
N GLY A 90 13.82 1.21 -4.86
CA GLY A 90 13.67 1.80 -3.52
C GLY A 90 12.23 2.17 -3.22
N ASP A 91 12.05 3.25 -2.47
CA ASP A 91 10.75 3.72 -2.05
C ASP A 91 9.95 4.34 -3.22
N VAL A 92 8.66 4.02 -3.28
CA VAL A 92 7.72 4.62 -4.23
C VAL A 92 7.03 5.78 -3.56
N LEU A 93 7.27 6.99 -4.06
CA LEU A 93 6.67 8.21 -3.56
C LEU A 93 5.26 8.39 -4.12
N LEU A 94 4.28 8.61 -3.25
CA LEU A 94 2.91 8.97 -3.60
C LEU A 94 2.61 10.40 -3.17
N LYS A 95 1.99 11.16 -4.08
CA LYS A 95 1.55 12.52 -3.85
C LYS A 95 0.15 12.54 -3.26
N GLN A 96 -0.07 13.30 -2.20
CA GLN A 96 -1.38 13.45 -1.57
C GLN A 96 -2.37 14.13 -2.53
N LYS A 97 -3.62 13.63 -2.54
CA LYS A 97 -4.73 14.30 -3.21
C LYS A 97 -5.18 15.49 -2.39
N VAL A 98 -5.16 16.67 -2.98
CA VAL A 98 -5.78 17.85 -2.39
C VAL A 98 -7.27 17.83 -2.72
N TYR A 99 -8.11 17.54 -1.73
CA TYR A 99 -9.56 17.70 -1.87
C TYR A 99 -9.93 19.11 -1.44
N THR A 100 -10.26 19.97 -2.41
CA THR A 100 -10.90 21.24 -2.09
C THR A 100 -12.33 20.94 -1.66
N LEU A 101 -12.61 21.00 -0.36
CA LEU A 101 -13.97 20.92 0.15
C LEU A 101 -14.70 22.21 -0.30
N PRO A 102 -15.88 22.11 -0.94
CA PRO A 102 -16.68 23.28 -1.23
C PRO A 102 -17.05 23.97 0.08
N GLU A 103 -16.98 25.29 0.09
CA GLU A 103 -17.37 26.12 1.22
C GLU A 103 -18.78 25.73 1.69
N VAL A 104 -18.89 25.38 2.97
CA VAL A 104 -20.17 25.03 3.56
C VAL A 104 -20.89 26.33 3.87
N THR A 105 -21.72 26.80 2.93
CA THR A 105 -22.69 27.86 3.24
C THR A 105 -23.70 27.28 4.24
N ALA A 106 -23.69 27.78 5.47
CA ALA A 106 -24.63 27.39 6.50
C ALA A 106 -26.02 27.96 6.19
N ASN A 107 -26.73 27.34 5.27
CA ASN A 107 -28.16 27.55 5.14
C ASN A 107 -28.85 26.79 6.29
N LYS A 108 -29.88 27.41 6.89
CA LYS A 108 -30.71 26.78 7.90
C LYS A 108 -31.42 25.56 7.28
N THR A 109 -30.76 24.43 7.38
CA THR A 109 -31.23 23.16 6.81
C THR A 109 -31.56 22.20 7.94
N ASP A 110 -32.66 21.49 7.80
CA ASP A 110 -33.14 20.52 8.78
C ASP A 110 -32.31 19.23 8.82
N TYR A 111 -31.11 19.28 8.25
CA TYR A 111 -30.22 18.14 8.24
C TYR A 111 -28.73 18.54 8.33
N ILE A 112 -27.95 17.68 8.97
CA ILE A 112 -26.49 17.73 8.97
C ILE A 112 -25.98 16.89 7.79
N LYS A 113 -25.07 17.46 7.01
CA LYS A 113 -24.34 16.73 5.95
C LYS A 113 -22.91 16.45 6.41
N LEU A 114 -22.57 15.16 6.47
CA LEU A 114 -21.22 14.69 6.72
C LEU A 114 -20.65 14.09 5.44
N THR A 115 -19.47 14.55 5.02
CA THR A 115 -18.76 13.98 3.89
C THR A 115 -17.56 13.18 4.41
N GLY A 116 -17.43 11.94 3.98
CA GLY A 116 -16.34 11.07 4.39
C GLY A 116 -15.93 10.11 3.29
N VAL A 117 -14.78 9.49 3.48
CA VAL A 117 -14.32 8.37 2.64
C VAL A 117 -14.82 7.06 3.21
N PHE A 118 -15.24 6.15 2.32
CA PHE A 118 -15.59 4.79 2.70
C PHE A 118 -14.69 3.80 1.97
N ARG A 119 -14.48 2.67 2.61
CA ARG A 119 -13.80 1.52 2.05
C ARG A 119 -14.59 0.26 2.41
N ASP A 120 -14.94 -0.52 1.39
CA ASP A 120 -15.72 -1.74 1.52
C ASP A 120 -14.93 -2.89 0.86
N ILE A 121 -14.58 -3.90 1.65
CA ILE A 121 -13.81 -5.05 1.20
C ILE A 121 -14.58 -6.31 1.54
N CYS A 122 -15.02 -7.03 0.52
CA CYS A 122 -15.66 -8.32 0.67
C CYS A 122 -14.65 -9.44 0.38
N ARG A 123 -14.51 -10.38 1.31
CA ARG A 123 -13.59 -11.52 1.18
C ARG A 123 -14.36 -12.82 1.26
N ASN A 124 -13.98 -13.79 0.41
CA ASN A 124 -14.45 -15.14 0.48
C ASN A 124 -13.25 -16.09 0.46
N ASN A 125 -13.16 -17.00 1.44
CA ASN A 125 -12.03 -17.93 1.61
C ASN A 125 -10.64 -17.24 1.54
N GLY A 126 -10.51 -16.07 2.17
CA GLY A 126 -9.27 -15.29 2.19
C GLY A 126 -8.97 -14.51 0.90
N LYS A 127 -9.71 -14.71 -0.18
CA LYS A 127 -9.59 -13.95 -1.43
C LYS A 127 -10.53 -12.75 -1.42
N THR A 128 -10.02 -11.59 -1.82
CA THR A 128 -10.85 -10.40 -2.03
C THR A 128 -11.67 -10.58 -3.30
N ILE A 129 -13.00 -10.61 -3.15
CA ILE A 129 -13.95 -10.80 -4.27
C ILE A 129 -14.61 -9.48 -4.69
N LEU A 130 -14.67 -8.51 -3.78
CA LEU A 130 -15.19 -7.17 -4.06
C LEU A 130 -14.40 -6.17 -3.22
N TYR A 131 -14.02 -5.10 -3.86
CA TYR A 131 -13.46 -3.94 -3.18
C TYR A 131 -14.07 -2.67 -3.78
N ARG A 132 -14.40 -1.74 -2.92
CA ARG A 132 -14.90 -0.41 -3.28
C ARG A 132 -14.36 0.60 -2.31
N GLU A 133 -13.94 1.72 -2.82
CA GLU A 133 -13.65 2.90 -2.01
C GLU A 133 -14.14 4.15 -2.75
N GLY A 134 -14.42 5.19 -1.99
CA GLY A 134 -14.91 6.41 -2.60
C GLY A 134 -15.31 7.44 -1.57
N ILE A 135 -15.99 8.49 -2.06
CA ILE A 135 -16.50 9.57 -1.23
C ILE A 135 -18.01 9.39 -1.07
N MET A 136 -18.48 9.50 0.16
CA MET A 136 -19.87 9.36 0.51
C MET A 136 -20.36 10.54 1.37
N ASP A 137 -21.54 11.04 1.04
CA ASP A 137 -22.27 12.01 1.85
C ASP A 137 -23.31 11.30 2.71
N PHE A 138 -23.28 11.57 4.01
CA PHE A 138 -24.34 11.22 4.95
C PHE A 138 -25.18 12.46 5.24
N TYR A 139 -26.47 12.33 5.15
CA TYR A 139 -27.45 13.34 5.52
C TYR A 139 -28.20 12.85 6.75
N ILE A 140 -28.13 13.57 7.85
CA ILE A 140 -28.83 13.25 9.11
C ILE A 140 -29.92 14.30 9.29
N ASN A 141 -31.19 13.90 9.24
CA ASN A 141 -32.28 14.78 9.51
C ASN A 141 -32.36 15.10 11.03
N LEU A 142 -32.40 16.39 11.38
CA LEU A 142 -32.33 16.85 12.76
C LEU A 142 -33.61 16.64 13.52
N GLU A 143 -34.76 16.53 12.85
CA GLU A 143 -36.08 16.36 13.51
C GLU A 143 -36.35 14.90 13.92
N ASN A 144 -35.97 13.95 13.05
CA ASN A 144 -36.36 12.54 13.24
C ASN A 144 -35.18 11.56 13.30
N GLY A 145 -33.92 12.06 13.19
CA GLY A 145 -32.72 11.25 13.23
C GLY A 145 -32.50 10.32 12.02
N LYS A 146 -33.41 10.35 11.03
CA LYS A 146 -33.27 9.49 9.85
C LYS A 146 -32.02 9.86 9.04
N THR A 147 -31.32 8.85 8.57
CA THR A 147 -30.11 9.02 7.76
C THR A 147 -30.33 8.62 6.31
N LYS A 148 -29.75 9.40 5.39
CA LYS A 148 -29.68 9.08 3.97
C LYS A 148 -28.22 9.15 3.53
N ARG A 149 -27.78 8.20 2.74
CA ARG A 149 -26.41 8.16 2.18
C ARG A 149 -26.41 8.33 0.67
N ARG A 150 -25.42 9.04 0.14
CA ARG A 150 -25.21 9.22 -1.30
C ARG A 150 -23.73 9.03 -1.61
N VAL A 151 -23.41 8.07 -2.46
CA VAL A 151 -22.05 7.89 -2.99
C VAL A 151 -21.84 8.93 -4.08
N ARG A 152 -20.72 9.68 -4.03
CA ARG A 152 -20.37 10.70 -5.02
C ARG A 152 -19.51 10.13 -6.13
N ALA A 153 -18.49 9.35 -5.75
CA ALA A 153 -17.53 8.75 -6.65
C ALA A 153 -17.01 7.43 -6.05
N CYS A 154 -16.72 6.47 -6.90
CA CYS A 154 -16.05 5.21 -6.61
C CYS A 154 -14.86 5.08 -7.55
#